data_dabb92df132015e9da8da19eb95b37f8
#
_entry.id   dabb92df132015e9da8da19eb95b37f8
#
_cell.length_a   1.000
_cell.length_b   1.000
_cell.length_c   1.000
_cell.angle_alpha   90.00
_cell.angle_beta   90.00
_cell.angle_gamma   90.00
#
_symmetry.space_group_name_H-M   'P 1'
#
loop_
_entity.id
_entity.type
_entity.pdbx_description
1 polymer ?
#
loop_
_entity_poly.entity_id
_entity_poly.type
_entity_poly.pdbx_seq_one_letter_code
_entity_poly.pdbx_strand_id
1 'polypeptide(L)'
;MSNTVLAVKDLTKVYPSSQKPVLDKISLFINKGEVVVVLGPSGCGKSTLLRAIVGLEDIQGGEVLLHDQIISGQKRESAATGIGMVFQSYDLFPNMTVLKNVALAPLVVQKRSEVEVFAQAEELLRRVGLWEKKDVYPSALSGGQKQRVAIVRALMTNPEVLLLDEITAALDPEMVHEVLQVVMELAEQGMTMLVVTHEMRFAQAVADRVILIDQGHIVEESSNAQEFFSAPKTERAQEFLRTFEFERVHK
;
A
#
# COMPACT_ATOMS: atom_id res chain seq x y z
N MET A 1 -13.78 22.99 -0.35
CA MET A 1 -13.76 21.90 0.63
C MET A 1 -12.49 21.11 0.37
N SER A 2 -11.73 20.76 1.38
CA SER A 2 -10.51 19.95 1.24
C SER A 2 -10.88 18.60 0.64
N ASN A 3 -10.21 18.18 -0.44
CA ASN A 3 -10.43 16.87 -1.07
C ASN A 3 -9.57 15.77 -0.39
N THR A 4 -8.91 16.14 0.72
CA THR A 4 -8.00 15.27 1.45
C THR A 4 -8.79 14.19 2.22
N VAL A 5 -8.45 12.94 1.96
CA VAL A 5 -9.03 11.77 2.64
C VAL A 5 -8.14 11.32 3.80
N LEU A 6 -6.84 11.22 3.55
CA LEU A 6 -5.84 10.82 4.56
C LEU A 6 -4.80 11.92 4.74
N ALA A 7 -4.49 12.25 5.98
CA ALA A 7 -3.39 13.16 6.31
C ALA A 7 -2.51 12.58 7.43
N VAL A 8 -1.22 12.76 7.29
CA VAL A 8 -0.20 12.43 8.28
C VAL A 8 0.50 13.73 8.64
N LYS A 9 0.58 14.07 9.93
CA LYS A 9 1.18 15.31 10.41
C LYS A 9 2.28 15.03 11.42
N ASP A 10 3.50 15.45 11.11
CA ASP A 10 4.69 15.39 11.97
C ASP A 10 4.92 13.99 12.60
N LEU A 11 4.59 12.94 11.85
CA LEU A 11 4.66 11.56 12.34
C LEU A 11 6.10 11.17 12.65
N THR A 12 6.31 10.80 13.92
CA THR A 12 7.63 10.41 14.42
C THR A 12 7.57 9.00 14.99
N LYS A 13 8.49 8.14 14.53
CA LYS A 13 8.65 6.77 15.02
C LYS A 13 10.06 6.50 15.43
N VAL A 14 10.24 6.05 16.69
CA VAL A 14 11.52 5.60 17.24
C VAL A 14 11.35 4.17 17.76
N TYR A 15 12.22 3.26 17.35
CA TYR A 15 12.25 1.91 17.93
C TYR A 15 13.13 1.88 19.18
N PRO A 16 12.81 1.08 20.22
CA PRO A 16 13.60 1.00 21.45
C PRO A 16 15.06 0.62 21.23
N SER A 17 15.35 -0.10 20.15
CA SER A 17 16.71 -0.52 19.76
C SER A 17 17.49 0.56 18.99
N SER A 18 16.87 1.67 18.64
CA SER A 18 17.47 2.75 17.83
C SER A 18 17.54 4.05 18.63
N GLN A 19 18.69 4.74 18.55
CA GLN A 19 18.83 6.09 19.13
C GLN A 19 18.29 7.18 18.19
N LYS A 20 18.06 6.85 16.90
CA LYS A 20 17.56 7.78 15.90
C LYS A 20 16.14 7.38 15.48
N PRO A 21 15.28 8.36 15.17
CA PRO A 21 13.98 8.07 14.59
C PRO A 21 14.12 7.37 13.23
N VAL A 22 13.24 6.39 13.00
CA VAL A 22 13.07 5.74 11.68
C VAL A 22 12.17 6.61 10.80
N LEU A 23 11.24 7.34 11.43
CA LEU A 23 10.44 8.40 10.80
C LEU A 23 10.59 9.65 11.67
N ASP A 24 10.99 10.76 11.08
CA ASP A 24 11.22 12.01 11.77
C ASP A 24 10.37 13.14 11.18
N LYS A 25 9.24 13.43 11.84
CA LYS A 25 8.27 14.46 11.47
C LYS A 25 7.79 14.35 10.02
N ILE A 26 7.47 13.13 9.58
CA ILE A 26 6.88 12.92 8.25
C ILE A 26 5.50 13.54 8.21
N SER A 27 5.29 14.43 7.23
CA SER A 27 3.98 15.02 6.94
C SER A 27 3.64 14.82 5.47
N LEU A 28 2.46 14.25 5.20
CA LEU A 28 1.92 14.04 3.86
C LEU A 28 0.38 14.03 3.91
N PHE A 29 -0.24 14.19 2.76
CA PHE A 29 -1.70 14.04 2.61
C PHE A 29 -2.01 13.26 1.34
N ILE A 30 -3.22 12.72 1.24
CA ILE A 30 -3.71 12.00 0.06
C ILE A 30 -5.12 12.49 -0.22
N ASN A 31 -5.36 12.93 -1.44
CA ASN A 31 -6.67 13.36 -1.89
C ASN A 31 -7.49 12.16 -2.40
N LYS A 32 -8.80 12.33 -2.45
CA LYS A 32 -9.70 11.30 -2.98
C LYS A 32 -9.36 10.99 -4.44
N GLY A 33 -9.18 9.70 -4.73
CA GLY A 33 -8.84 9.18 -6.06
C GLY A 33 -7.37 9.38 -6.46
N GLU A 34 -6.53 9.94 -5.57
CA GLU A 34 -5.11 10.15 -5.83
C GLU A 34 -4.30 8.90 -5.55
N VAL A 35 -3.35 8.59 -6.43
CA VAL A 35 -2.34 7.56 -6.23
C VAL A 35 -1.02 8.22 -5.87
N VAL A 36 -0.61 8.07 -4.61
CA VAL A 36 0.69 8.56 -4.10
C VAL A 36 1.65 7.39 -4.02
N VAL A 37 2.80 7.51 -4.69
CA VAL A 37 3.86 6.51 -4.62
C VAL A 37 4.97 6.98 -3.70
N VAL A 38 5.36 6.14 -2.73
CA VAL A 38 6.49 6.38 -1.82
C VAL A 38 7.68 5.55 -2.26
N LEU A 39 8.75 6.21 -2.61
CA LEU A 39 10.03 5.64 -3.02
C LEU A 39 11.10 5.87 -1.94
N GLY A 40 12.19 5.14 -2.01
CA GLY A 40 13.35 5.31 -1.15
C GLY A 40 14.15 4.03 -0.97
N PRO A 41 15.38 4.10 -0.45
CA PRO A 41 16.23 2.94 -0.21
C PRO A 41 15.62 1.97 0.80
N SER A 42 16.10 0.73 0.81
CA SER A 42 15.68 -0.27 1.80
C SER A 42 16.02 0.21 3.21
N GLY A 43 15.08 0.02 4.15
CA GLY A 43 15.26 0.41 5.55
C GLY A 43 15.04 1.90 5.86
N CYS A 44 14.68 2.76 4.90
CA CYS A 44 14.44 4.18 5.15
C CYS A 44 13.11 4.52 5.86
N GLY A 45 12.27 3.52 6.18
CA GLY A 45 11.04 3.71 6.97
C GLY A 45 9.72 3.58 6.20
N LYS A 46 9.71 3.26 4.90
CA LYS A 46 8.49 3.16 4.07
C LYS A 46 7.41 2.24 4.65
N SER A 47 7.76 0.98 4.91
CA SER A 47 6.83 0.01 5.52
C SER A 47 6.41 0.40 6.94
N THR A 48 7.32 1.03 7.70
CA THR A 48 7.02 1.58 9.02
C THR A 48 5.98 2.70 8.93
N LEU A 49 6.07 3.57 7.92
CA LEU A 49 5.09 4.62 7.65
C LEU A 49 3.69 4.01 7.40
N LEU A 50 3.58 3.03 6.49
CA LEU A 50 2.30 2.39 6.20
C LEU A 50 1.71 1.72 7.44
N ARG A 51 2.53 0.99 8.21
CA ARG A 51 2.09 0.32 9.44
C ARG A 51 1.69 1.31 10.53
N ALA A 52 2.37 2.46 10.63
CA ALA A 52 2.00 3.52 11.56
C ALA A 52 0.66 4.16 11.17
N ILE A 53 0.39 4.36 9.88
CA ILE A 53 -0.89 4.89 9.39
C ILE A 53 -2.06 4.00 9.79
N VAL A 54 -1.93 2.67 9.67
CA VAL A 54 -3.00 1.72 10.07
C VAL A 54 -2.99 1.37 11.55
N GLY A 55 -2.11 1.98 12.35
CA GLY A 55 -2.01 1.75 13.79
C GLY A 55 -1.44 0.38 14.19
N LEU A 56 -0.69 -0.29 13.30
CA LEU A 56 0.07 -1.50 13.61
C LEU A 56 1.40 -1.20 14.30
N GLU A 57 1.88 0.04 14.18
CA GLU A 57 3.05 0.55 14.87
C GLU A 57 2.66 1.76 15.71
N ASP A 58 3.06 1.77 16.99
CA ASP A 58 2.87 2.92 17.85
C ASP A 58 3.80 4.07 17.41
N ILE A 59 3.29 5.27 17.40
CA ILE A 59 4.03 6.50 17.09
C ILE A 59 4.41 7.24 18.37
N GLN A 60 5.53 7.97 18.35
CA GLN A 60 6.00 8.78 19.49
C GLN A 60 5.66 10.27 19.34
N GLY A 61 5.23 10.68 18.13
CA GLY A 61 4.80 12.06 17.89
C GLY A 61 4.00 12.15 16.60
N GLY A 62 3.28 13.26 16.45
CA GLY A 62 2.44 13.52 15.29
C GLY A 62 1.08 12.84 15.37
N GLU A 63 0.34 12.92 14.29
CA GLU A 63 -1.01 12.37 14.17
C GLU A 63 -1.34 11.87 12.76
N VAL A 64 -2.23 10.90 12.68
CA VAL A 64 -2.84 10.41 11.44
C VAL A 64 -4.32 10.74 11.47
N LEU A 65 -4.82 11.35 10.38
CA LEU A 65 -6.20 11.76 10.24
C LEU A 65 -6.84 11.12 9.02
N LEU A 66 -8.08 10.64 9.19
CA LEU A 66 -8.96 10.23 8.10
C LEU A 66 -10.17 11.18 8.10
N HIS A 67 -10.43 11.90 6.99
CA HIS A 67 -11.47 12.94 6.92
C HIS A 67 -11.42 13.94 8.09
N ASP A 68 -10.23 14.49 8.38
CA ASP A 68 -9.98 15.42 9.47
C ASP A 68 -10.22 14.86 10.90
N GLN A 69 -10.54 13.56 11.03
CA GLN A 69 -10.66 12.88 12.32
C GLN A 69 -9.36 12.17 12.68
N ILE A 70 -8.81 12.44 13.84
CA ILE A 70 -7.59 11.77 14.33
C ILE A 70 -7.91 10.30 14.57
N ILE A 71 -7.15 9.41 13.91
CA ILE A 71 -7.26 7.95 14.05
C ILE A 71 -6.05 7.33 14.75
N SER A 72 -4.94 8.07 14.88
CA SER A 72 -3.76 7.62 15.64
C SER A 72 -4.05 7.60 17.14
N GLY A 73 -3.54 6.57 17.84
CA GLY A 73 -3.73 6.43 19.30
C GLY A 73 -5.14 6.01 19.74
N GLN A 74 -6.10 5.85 18.83
CA GLN A 74 -7.42 5.30 19.15
C GLN A 74 -7.37 3.77 19.25
N LYS A 75 -8.32 3.18 20.01
CA LYS A 75 -8.49 1.72 20.02
C LYS A 75 -8.72 1.23 18.59
N ARG A 76 -7.96 0.22 18.18
CA ARG A 76 -7.88 -0.34 16.82
C ARG A 76 -9.22 -0.63 16.12
N GLU A 77 -10.31 -0.79 16.88
CA GLU A 77 -11.64 -1.10 16.34
C GLU A 77 -12.29 0.05 15.55
N SER A 78 -11.96 1.30 15.86
CA SER A 78 -12.53 2.48 15.18
C SER A 78 -11.68 2.98 14.01
N ALA A 79 -10.36 2.75 14.04
CA ALA A 79 -9.46 3.17 12.97
C ALA A 79 -9.51 2.24 11.74
N ALA A 80 -9.94 0.99 11.92
CA ALA A 80 -9.82 -0.07 10.91
C ALA A 80 -10.88 0.00 9.79
N THR A 81 -11.85 0.90 9.83
CA THR A 81 -13.01 0.83 8.92
C THR A 81 -12.83 1.54 7.58
N GLY A 82 -11.87 2.45 7.45
CA GLY A 82 -11.68 3.23 6.22
C GLY A 82 -10.37 2.96 5.47
N ILE A 83 -9.43 2.21 6.04
CA ILE A 83 -8.12 1.97 5.43
C ILE A 83 -7.87 0.46 5.26
N GLY A 84 -7.63 0.05 4.02
CA GLY A 84 -7.18 -1.30 3.69
C GLY A 84 -5.65 -1.35 3.57
N MET A 85 -5.03 -2.45 3.96
CA MET A 85 -3.60 -2.66 3.76
C MET A 85 -3.31 -4.02 3.16
N VAL A 86 -2.40 -4.05 2.19
CA VAL A 86 -1.86 -5.27 1.59
C VAL A 86 -0.37 -5.32 1.89
N PHE A 87 0.07 -6.41 2.50
CA PHE A 87 1.44 -6.61 2.95
C PHE A 87 2.29 -7.33 1.90
N GLN A 88 3.59 -7.18 2.01
CA GLN A 88 4.58 -7.89 1.20
C GLN A 88 4.46 -9.42 1.32
N SER A 89 4.09 -9.93 2.50
CA SER A 89 4.06 -11.36 2.84
C SER A 89 2.71 -12.05 2.66
N TYR A 90 1.80 -11.49 1.87
CA TYR A 90 0.42 -11.97 1.61
C TYR A 90 -0.46 -12.06 2.86
N ASP A 91 0.04 -12.59 3.97
CA ASP A 91 -0.58 -12.81 5.28
C ASP A 91 -1.96 -13.48 5.24
N LEU A 92 -2.14 -14.43 4.32
CA LEU A 92 -3.34 -15.23 4.24
C LEU A 92 -3.39 -16.24 5.38
N PHE A 93 -4.56 -16.47 5.93
CA PHE A 93 -4.80 -17.52 6.93
C PHE A 93 -4.63 -18.90 6.28
N PRO A 94 -3.57 -19.67 6.62
CA PRO A 94 -3.24 -20.91 5.90
C PRO A 94 -4.26 -22.03 6.11
N ASN A 95 -5.03 -21.97 7.18
CA ASN A 95 -6.07 -22.91 7.57
C ASN A 95 -7.48 -22.53 7.09
N MET A 96 -7.60 -21.52 6.24
CA MET A 96 -8.84 -21.05 5.65
C MET A 96 -8.76 -21.14 4.12
N THR A 97 -9.88 -21.46 3.46
CA THR A 97 -9.98 -21.38 2.00
C THR A 97 -9.86 -19.93 1.50
N VAL A 98 -9.68 -19.73 0.20
CA VAL A 98 -9.68 -18.40 -0.43
C VAL A 98 -10.94 -17.63 -0.06
N LEU A 99 -12.11 -18.22 -0.23
CA LEU A 99 -13.40 -17.57 0.10
C LEU A 99 -13.48 -17.20 1.57
N LYS A 100 -13.07 -18.08 2.49
CA LYS A 100 -13.05 -17.77 3.92
C LYS A 100 -12.06 -16.66 4.28
N ASN A 101 -10.89 -16.62 3.63
CA ASN A 101 -9.91 -15.54 3.82
C ASN A 101 -10.50 -14.18 3.48
N VAL A 102 -11.17 -14.06 2.34
CA VAL A 102 -11.69 -12.76 1.87
C VAL A 102 -12.98 -12.37 2.61
N ALA A 103 -13.81 -13.32 3.00
CA ALA A 103 -15.09 -13.07 3.67
C ALA A 103 -14.96 -12.79 5.18
N LEU A 104 -13.83 -13.13 5.82
CA LEU A 104 -13.70 -13.12 7.28
C LEU A 104 -13.99 -11.75 7.90
N ALA A 105 -13.30 -10.70 7.45
CA ALA A 105 -13.43 -9.36 8.04
C ALA A 105 -14.84 -8.76 7.81
N PRO A 106 -15.44 -8.80 6.61
CA PRO A 106 -16.82 -8.35 6.42
C PRO A 106 -17.83 -9.06 7.29
N LEU A 107 -17.72 -10.39 7.45
CA LEU A 107 -18.68 -11.16 8.27
C LEU A 107 -18.49 -10.93 9.76
N VAL A 108 -17.23 -11.00 10.24
CA VAL A 108 -16.94 -11.03 11.69
C VAL A 108 -16.83 -9.62 12.27
N VAL A 109 -16.12 -8.71 11.59
CA VAL A 109 -15.86 -7.36 12.09
C VAL A 109 -16.95 -6.39 11.69
N GLN A 110 -17.34 -6.37 10.39
CA GLN A 110 -18.37 -5.48 9.89
C GLN A 110 -19.79 -6.02 10.08
N LYS A 111 -19.94 -7.29 10.45
CA LYS A 111 -21.24 -7.96 10.68
C LYS A 111 -22.22 -7.83 9.50
N ARG A 112 -21.67 -7.83 8.28
CA ARG A 112 -22.47 -7.78 7.05
C ARG A 112 -23.14 -9.13 6.79
N SER A 113 -24.22 -9.11 6.00
CA SER A 113 -24.93 -10.34 5.65
C SER A 113 -24.09 -11.26 4.77
N GLU A 114 -24.22 -12.57 4.94
CA GLU A 114 -23.52 -13.57 4.12
C GLU A 114 -23.83 -13.40 2.62
N VAL A 115 -25.09 -13.08 2.29
CA VAL A 115 -25.53 -12.90 0.90
C VAL A 115 -24.76 -11.78 0.22
N GLU A 116 -24.64 -10.61 0.88
CA GLU A 116 -23.90 -9.45 0.35
C GLU A 116 -22.39 -9.76 0.26
N VAL A 117 -21.82 -10.36 1.31
CA VAL A 117 -20.39 -10.67 1.37
C VAL A 117 -20.00 -11.69 0.29
N PHE A 118 -20.79 -12.74 0.09
CA PHE A 118 -20.46 -13.74 -0.93
C PHE A 118 -20.68 -13.22 -2.35
N ALA A 119 -21.68 -12.37 -2.58
CA ALA A 119 -21.86 -11.70 -3.87
C ALA A 119 -20.66 -10.80 -4.21
N GLN A 120 -20.19 -9.98 -3.27
CA GLN A 120 -19.01 -9.15 -3.44
C GLN A 120 -17.73 -9.99 -3.61
N ALA A 121 -17.59 -11.07 -2.84
CA ALA A 121 -16.43 -11.97 -2.96
C ALA A 121 -16.39 -12.63 -4.35
N GLU A 122 -17.53 -13.06 -4.88
CA GLU A 122 -17.63 -13.62 -6.24
C GLU A 122 -17.20 -12.57 -7.27
N GLU A 123 -17.73 -11.37 -7.21
CA GLU A 123 -17.37 -10.28 -8.13
C GLU A 123 -15.88 -10.01 -8.13
N LEU A 124 -15.28 -9.76 -6.96
CA LEU A 124 -13.86 -9.43 -6.83
C LEU A 124 -12.94 -10.60 -7.19
N LEU A 125 -13.28 -11.84 -6.79
CA LEU A 125 -12.50 -13.01 -7.16
C LEU A 125 -12.57 -13.34 -8.66
N ARG A 126 -13.72 -13.10 -9.31
CA ARG A 126 -13.85 -13.23 -10.78
C ARG A 126 -12.97 -12.18 -11.48
N ARG A 127 -12.98 -10.96 -11.03
CA ARG A 127 -12.17 -9.87 -11.55
C ARG A 127 -10.67 -10.19 -11.56
N VAL A 128 -10.16 -10.82 -10.49
CA VAL A 128 -8.75 -11.25 -10.42
C VAL A 128 -8.48 -12.67 -10.95
N GLY A 129 -9.49 -13.31 -11.60
CA GLY A 129 -9.36 -14.65 -12.22
C GLY A 129 -9.23 -15.79 -11.22
N LEU A 130 -9.75 -15.67 -9.99
CA LEU A 130 -9.56 -16.65 -8.92
C LEU A 130 -10.85 -17.24 -8.36
N TRP A 131 -12.02 -16.99 -8.96
CA TRP A 131 -13.28 -17.54 -8.48
C TRP A 131 -13.30 -19.06 -8.44
N GLU A 132 -12.77 -19.71 -9.47
CA GLU A 132 -12.71 -21.18 -9.56
C GLU A 132 -11.80 -21.81 -8.49
N LYS A 133 -10.98 -20.97 -7.83
CA LYS A 133 -10.11 -21.36 -6.71
C LYS A 133 -10.63 -20.94 -5.33
N LYS A 134 -11.89 -20.54 -5.22
CA LYS A 134 -12.49 -20.07 -3.96
C LYS A 134 -12.44 -21.07 -2.80
N ASP A 135 -12.48 -22.36 -3.11
CA ASP A 135 -12.55 -23.45 -2.12
C ASP A 135 -11.17 -24.07 -1.80
N VAL A 136 -10.09 -23.62 -2.46
CA VAL A 136 -8.75 -24.14 -2.17
C VAL A 136 -8.08 -23.37 -1.04
N TYR A 137 -7.08 -23.98 -0.41
CA TYR A 137 -6.26 -23.35 0.63
C TYR A 137 -5.08 -22.58 0.01
N PRO A 138 -4.51 -21.58 0.73
CA PRO A 138 -3.37 -20.81 0.23
C PRO A 138 -2.16 -21.62 -0.21
N SER A 139 -1.94 -22.82 0.37
CA SER A 139 -0.86 -23.72 -0.02
C SER A 139 -0.95 -24.21 -1.47
N ALA A 140 -2.14 -24.21 -2.07
CA ALA A 140 -2.38 -24.62 -3.46
C ALA A 140 -2.30 -23.45 -4.46
N LEU A 141 -1.94 -22.26 -4.01
CA LEU A 141 -1.84 -21.04 -4.83
C LEU A 141 -0.38 -20.68 -5.13
N SER A 142 -0.12 -20.14 -6.33
CA SER A 142 1.15 -19.47 -6.65
C SER A 142 1.31 -18.17 -5.84
N GLY A 143 2.51 -17.59 -5.80
CA GLY A 143 2.79 -16.31 -5.14
C GLY A 143 1.89 -15.20 -5.63
N GLY A 144 1.78 -15.00 -6.95
CA GLY A 144 0.92 -13.98 -7.56
C GLY A 144 -0.58 -14.21 -7.28
N GLN A 145 -1.02 -15.47 -7.23
CA GLN A 145 -2.39 -15.80 -6.85
C GLN A 145 -2.66 -15.43 -5.38
N LYS A 146 -1.74 -15.76 -4.46
CA LYS A 146 -1.84 -15.34 -3.05
C LYS A 146 -1.94 -13.84 -2.91
N GLN A 147 -1.11 -13.10 -3.66
CA GLN A 147 -1.12 -11.63 -3.62
C GLN A 147 -2.43 -11.06 -4.13
N ARG A 148 -2.98 -11.59 -5.23
CA ARG A 148 -4.29 -11.17 -5.73
C ARG A 148 -5.42 -11.47 -4.72
N VAL A 149 -5.37 -12.60 -4.02
CA VAL A 149 -6.30 -12.89 -2.91
C VAL A 149 -6.13 -11.89 -1.76
N ALA A 150 -4.90 -11.49 -1.42
CA ALA A 150 -4.64 -10.51 -0.37
C ALA A 150 -5.18 -9.12 -0.75
N ILE A 151 -5.07 -8.71 -2.04
CA ILE A 151 -5.69 -7.48 -2.55
C ILE A 151 -7.22 -7.59 -2.44
N VAL A 152 -7.84 -8.67 -2.91
CA VAL A 152 -9.29 -8.88 -2.78
C VAL A 152 -9.71 -8.81 -1.32
N ARG A 153 -8.99 -9.47 -0.40
CA ARG A 153 -9.29 -9.43 1.04
C ARG A 153 -9.31 -8.01 1.59
N ALA A 154 -8.37 -7.16 1.18
CA ALA A 154 -8.35 -5.76 1.58
C ALA A 154 -9.54 -4.99 1.00
N LEU A 155 -9.90 -5.20 -0.26
CA LEU A 155 -11.03 -4.56 -0.95
C LEU A 155 -12.39 -4.97 -0.37
N MET A 156 -12.52 -6.17 0.18
CA MET A 156 -13.77 -6.67 0.77
C MET A 156 -14.27 -5.82 1.93
N THR A 157 -13.41 -5.05 2.58
CA THR A 157 -13.80 -4.14 3.67
C THR A 157 -14.32 -2.80 3.17
N ASN A 158 -14.36 -2.57 1.84
CA ASN A 158 -14.73 -1.31 1.18
C ASN A 158 -13.89 -0.12 1.69
N PRO A 159 -12.55 -0.20 1.62
CA PRO A 159 -11.69 0.84 2.13
C PRO A 159 -11.79 2.11 1.29
N GLU A 160 -11.66 3.28 1.93
CA GLU A 160 -11.56 4.58 1.26
C GLU A 160 -10.13 4.84 0.79
N VAL A 161 -9.14 4.28 1.49
CA VAL A 161 -7.72 4.34 1.14
C VAL A 161 -7.13 2.94 1.18
N LEU A 162 -6.39 2.56 0.14
CA LEU A 162 -5.66 1.29 0.05
C LEU A 162 -4.16 1.53 0.16
N LEU A 163 -3.53 0.92 1.16
CA LEU A 163 -2.07 0.96 1.37
C LEU A 163 -1.45 -0.32 0.80
N LEU A 164 -0.46 -0.18 -0.07
CA LEU A 164 0.24 -1.31 -0.72
C LEU A 164 1.72 -1.28 -0.33
N ASP A 165 2.18 -2.30 0.42
CA ASP A 165 3.56 -2.41 0.92
C ASP A 165 4.36 -3.44 0.12
N GLU A 166 5.13 -3.01 -0.87
CA GLU A 166 6.05 -3.83 -1.69
C GLU A 166 5.42 -5.15 -2.18
N ILE A 167 4.20 -5.08 -2.69
CA ILE A 167 3.35 -6.24 -3.02
C ILE A 167 3.90 -7.18 -4.10
N THR A 168 5.03 -6.84 -4.73
CA THR A 168 5.68 -7.63 -5.79
C THR A 168 7.00 -8.24 -5.37
N ALA A 169 7.55 -7.88 -4.20
CA ALA A 169 8.92 -8.21 -3.80
C ALA A 169 9.25 -9.71 -3.70
N ALA A 170 8.22 -10.56 -3.54
CA ALA A 170 8.37 -12.02 -3.41
C ALA A 170 7.85 -12.80 -4.64
N LEU A 171 7.72 -12.12 -5.81
CA LEU A 171 7.11 -12.67 -7.01
C LEU A 171 8.09 -12.83 -8.15
N ASP A 172 7.87 -13.85 -8.99
CA ASP A 172 8.54 -13.97 -10.27
C ASP A 172 8.05 -12.90 -11.26
N PRO A 173 8.88 -12.48 -12.25
CA PRO A 173 8.56 -11.37 -13.16
C PRO A 173 7.21 -11.51 -13.90
N GLU A 174 6.81 -12.72 -14.28
CA GLU A 174 5.50 -12.94 -14.92
C GLU A 174 4.35 -12.64 -13.97
N MET A 175 4.48 -13.05 -12.69
CA MET A 175 3.47 -12.80 -11.65
C MET A 175 3.42 -11.33 -11.22
N VAL A 176 4.55 -10.61 -11.28
CA VAL A 176 4.62 -9.16 -11.01
C VAL A 176 3.66 -8.42 -11.93
N HIS A 177 3.71 -8.72 -13.24
CA HIS A 177 2.84 -8.05 -14.22
C HIS A 177 1.34 -8.24 -13.92
N GLU A 178 0.92 -9.48 -13.59
CA GLU A 178 -0.48 -9.79 -13.28
C GLU A 178 -0.98 -9.04 -12.04
N VAL A 179 -0.14 -8.92 -11.00
CA VAL A 179 -0.49 -8.21 -9.76
C VAL A 179 -0.56 -6.70 -9.99
N LEU A 180 0.42 -6.14 -10.70
CA LEU A 180 0.45 -4.70 -11.00
C LEU A 180 -0.70 -4.28 -11.92
N GLN A 181 -1.13 -5.16 -12.83
CA GLN A 181 -2.30 -4.91 -13.67
C GLN A 181 -3.57 -4.71 -12.83
N VAL A 182 -3.78 -5.51 -11.78
CA VAL A 182 -4.90 -5.33 -10.85
C VAL A 182 -4.84 -3.96 -10.17
N VAL A 183 -3.64 -3.51 -9.76
CA VAL A 183 -3.47 -2.19 -9.12
C VAL A 183 -3.71 -1.05 -10.10
N MET A 184 -3.27 -1.18 -11.35
CA MET A 184 -3.56 -0.22 -12.42
C MET A 184 -5.08 -0.06 -12.64
N GLU A 185 -5.81 -1.17 -12.71
CA GLU A 185 -7.26 -1.13 -12.85
C GLU A 185 -7.97 -0.46 -11.66
N LEU A 186 -7.45 -0.64 -10.44
CA LEU A 186 -7.97 0.05 -9.25
C LEU A 186 -7.71 1.56 -9.33
N ALA A 187 -6.53 1.98 -9.81
CA ALA A 187 -6.19 3.38 -10.03
C ALA A 187 -7.15 4.03 -11.07
N GLU A 188 -7.37 3.37 -12.21
CA GLU A 188 -8.29 3.83 -13.25
C GLU A 188 -9.74 3.97 -12.75
N GLN A 189 -10.14 3.19 -11.73
CA GLN A 189 -11.45 3.29 -11.10
C GLN A 189 -11.52 4.38 -10.02
N GLY A 190 -10.44 5.12 -9.80
CA GLY A 190 -10.38 6.21 -8.83
C GLY A 190 -10.19 5.74 -7.38
N MET A 191 -9.59 4.56 -7.16
CA MET A 191 -9.21 4.12 -5.82
C MET A 191 -8.11 5.03 -5.27
N THR A 192 -8.31 5.57 -4.07
CA THR A 192 -7.27 6.34 -3.36
C THR A 192 -6.21 5.38 -2.81
N MET A 193 -4.94 5.59 -3.18
CA MET A 193 -3.89 4.65 -2.82
C MET A 193 -2.61 5.32 -2.34
N LEU A 194 -1.93 4.68 -1.38
CA LEU A 194 -0.54 4.94 -1.01
C LEU A 194 0.26 3.67 -1.30
N VAL A 195 1.19 3.76 -2.22
CA VAL A 195 1.90 2.61 -2.77
C VAL A 195 3.39 2.70 -2.46
N VAL A 196 3.95 1.72 -1.80
CA VAL A 196 5.40 1.50 -1.66
C VAL A 196 5.81 0.44 -2.67
N THR A 197 6.75 0.75 -3.56
CA THR A 197 7.20 -0.17 -4.59
C THR A 197 8.65 0.09 -4.99
N HIS A 198 9.31 -0.93 -5.53
CA HIS A 198 10.60 -0.84 -6.23
C HIS A 198 10.43 -0.96 -7.75
N GLU A 199 9.21 -1.09 -8.25
CA GLU A 199 8.89 -1.19 -9.67
C GLU A 199 8.79 0.20 -10.30
N MET A 200 9.93 0.77 -10.73
CA MET A 200 10.02 2.17 -11.20
C MET A 200 9.11 2.47 -12.39
N ARG A 201 9.00 1.53 -13.36
CA ARG A 201 8.13 1.71 -14.53
C ARG A 201 6.65 1.74 -14.14
N PHE A 202 6.26 0.90 -13.21
CA PHE A 202 4.91 0.91 -12.66
C PHE A 202 4.64 2.21 -11.89
N ALA A 203 5.57 2.60 -10.99
CA ALA A 203 5.46 3.85 -10.25
C ALA A 203 5.27 5.05 -11.18
N GLN A 204 6.05 5.14 -12.26
CA GLN A 204 5.93 6.20 -13.26
C GLN A 204 4.58 6.18 -14.01
N ALA A 205 4.01 5.00 -14.23
CA ALA A 205 2.76 4.84 -14.97
C ALA A 205 1.52 5.13 -14.12
N VAL A 206 1.56 4.79 -12.80
CA VAL A 206 0.37 4.83 -11.94
C VAL A 206 0.29 6.07 -11.05
N ALA A 207 1.43 6.68 -10.71
CA ALA A 207 1.47 7.75 -9.72
C ALA A 207 0.96 9.09 -10.25
N ASP A 208 0.06 9.71 -9.49
CA ASP A 208 -0.25 11.13 -9.61
C ASP A 208 0.83 11.97 -8.93
N ARG A 209 1.30 11.50 -7.77
CA ARG A 209 2.33 12.14 -6.96
C ARG A 209 3.35 11.12 -6.45
N VAL A 210 4.61 11.57 -6.38
CA VAL A 210 5.74 10.76 -5.89
C VAL A 210 6.38 11.45 -4.70
N ILE A 211 6.68 10.66 -3.66
CA ILE A 211 7.39 11.09 -2.46
C ILE A 211 8.63 10.22 -2.31
N LEU A 212 9.80 10.83 -2.24
CA LEU A 212 11.05 10.15 -1.92
C LEU A 212 11.36 10.30 -0.44
N ILE A 213 11.48 9.19 0.28
CA ILE A 213 11.89 9.15 1.68
C ILE A 213 13.32 8.60 1.76
N ASP A 214 14.16 9.28 2.50
CA ASP A 214 15.49 8.79 2.88
C ASP A 214 15.81 9.19 4.32
N GLN A 215 16.44 8.27 5.06
CA GLN A 215 16.84 8.46 6.46
C GLN A 215 15.73 9.02 7.37
N GLY A 216 14.48 8.60 7.12
CA GLY A 216 13.32 9.00 7.92
C GLY A 216 12.73 10.36 7.57
N HIS A 217 13.20 11.04 6.52
CA HIS A 217 12.69 12.35 6.08
C HIS A 217 12.18 12.29 4.63
N ILE A 218 11.23 13.17 4.29
CA ILE A 218 10.87 13.42 2.89
C ILE A 218 11.97 14.27 2.26
N VAL A 219 12.65 13.72 1.26
CA VAL A 219 13.76 14.38 0.53
C VAL A 219 13.23 15.16 -0.66
N GLU A 220 12.26 14.59 -1.36
CA GLU A 220 11.62 15.24 -2.50
C GLU A 220 10.18 14.78 -2.61
N GLU A 221 9.32 15.71 -3.01
CA GLU A 221 7.93 15.46 -3.35
C GLU A 221 7.61 16.14 -4.68
N SER A 222 6.95 15.42 -5.59
CA SER A 222 6.52 15.94 -6.88
C SER A 222 5.08 15.54 -7.17
N SER A 223 4.25 16.53 -7.52
CA SER A 223 2.89 16.34 -8.00
C SER A 223 2.81 15.92 -9.48
N ASN A 224 3.95 15.66 -10.10
CA ASN A 224 4.07 15.18 -11.46
C ASN A 224 5.09 14.05 -11.50
N ALA A 225 4.59 12.81 -11.61
CA ALA A 225 5.44 11.63 -11.64
C ALA A 225 6.42 11.67 -12.82
N GLN A 226 5.99 12.10 -14.01
CA GLN A 226 6.86 12.17 -15.19
C GLN A 226 8.05 13.13 -14.96
N GLU A 227 7.78 14.30 -14.32
CA GLU A 227 8.83 15.26 -13.97
C GLU A 227 9.80 14.67 -12.96
N PHE A 228 9.30 13.99 -11.92
CA PHE A 228 10.14 13.34 -10.91
C PHE A 228 11.10 12.32 -11.52
N PHE A 229 10.63 11.46 -12.43
CA PHE A 229 11.45 10.42 -13.03
C PHE A 229 12.40 10.94 -14.13
N SER A 230 12.07 12.03 -14.83
CA SER A 230 12.90 12.57 -15.92
C SER A 230 13.86 13.67 -15.47
N ALA A 231 13.49 14.46 -14.47
CA ALA A 231 14.24 15.62 -14.01
C ALA A 231 14.06 15.85 -12.50
N PRO A 232 14.53 14.92 -11.66
CA PRO A 232 14.45 15.06 -10.21
C PRO A 232 15.20 16.30 -9.72
N LYS A 233 14.62 17.04 -8.75
CA LYS A 233 15.10 18.35 -8.31
C LYS A 233 16.25 18.27 -7.33
N THR A 234 16.23 17.25 -6.46
CA THR A 234 17.26 17.10 -5.43
C THR A 234 18.39 16.19 -5.90
N GLU A 235 19.62 16.46 -5.47
CA GLU A 235 20.78 15.63 -5.76
C GLU A 235 20.54 14.18 -5.27
N ARG A 236 19.91 14.04 -4.10
CA ARG A 236 19.61 12.71 -3.53
C ARG A 236 18.61 11.91 -4.36
N ALA A 237 17.60 12.55 -4.94
CA ALA A 237 16.66 11.89 -5.85
C ALA A 237 17.36 11.48 -7.16
N GLN A 238 18.24 12.31 -7.68
CA GLN A 238 19.06 11.97 -8.85
C GLN A 238 19.95 10.75 -8.58
N GLU A 239 20.64 10.72 -7.44
CA GLU A 239 21.44 9.55 -7.03
C GLU A 239 20.58 8.29 -6.89
N PHE A 240 19.41 8.41 -6.25
CA PHE A 240 18.51 7.28 -6.05
C PHE A 240 18.04 6.72 -7.40
N LEU A 241 17.60 7.55 -8.33
CA LEU A 241 17.10 7.09 -9.64
C LEU A 241 18.20 6.48 -10.50
N ARG A 242 19.43 7.00 -10.46
CA ARG A 242 20.59 6.41 -11.15
C ARG A 242 20.85 4.96 -10.76
N THR A 243 20.49 4.52 -9.56
CA THR A 243 20.67 3.12 -9.15
C THR A 243 19.82 2.13 -9.95
N PHE A 244 18.79 2.61 -10.67
CA PHE A 244 17.93 1.82 -11.54
C PHE A 244 18.26 1.95 -13.03
N GLU A 245 19.22 2.84 -13.40
CA GLU A 245 19.73 3.00 -14.75
C GLU A 245 20.93 2.06 -14.95
N PHE A 246 20.82 1.16 -15.92
CA PHE A 246 21.96 0.33 -16.34
C PHE A 246 22.71 1.02 -17.47
N GLU A 247 23.85 1.66 -17.17
CA GLU A 247 24.76 2.10 -18.20
C GLU A 247 25.54 0.89 -18.80
N ARG A 248 25.50 0.74 -20.14
CA ARG A 248 26.43 -0.15 -20.81
C ARG A 248 27.84 0.43 -20.66
N VAL A 249 28.67 -0.22 -19.86
CA VAL A 249 30.11 0.04 -19.87
C VAL A 249 30.64 -0.42 -21.23
N HIS A 250 30.76 0.51 -22.17
CA HIS A 250 31.53 0.26 -23.40
C HIS A 250 32.99 0.12 -22.99
N LYS A 251 33.56 -1.11 -23.16
CA LYS A 251 35.00 -1.36 -23.14
C LYS A 251 35.61 -0.93 -24.46
#